data_0983c1c7c24a24b63cbc84466a5e84e1
#
_entry.id   0983c1c7c24a24b63cbc84466a5e84e1
#
_cell.length_a   1.000
_cell.length_b   1.000
_cell.length_c   1.000
_cell.angle_alpha   90.00
_cell.angle_beta   90.00
_cell.angle_gamma   90.00
#
_symmetry.space_group_name_H-M   'P 1'
#
loop_
_entity.id
_entity.type
_entity.pdbx_description
1 polymer ?
#
loop_
_entity_poly.entity_id
_entity_poly.type
_entity_poly.pdbx_seq_one_letter_code
_entity_poly.pdbx_strand_id
1 'polypeptide(L)'
;MTERDQLIDLIRQRSFQYSKEPIFTLASGKKSNFYFNLKGVTYYPPGIVLIGALMYDKIQELNLDPAGIGGLTMGADPIAISVAYTSQLRGNPIDAFSVRKEPKAHGLRLPIEGNMEPGDPVIVIEDVVTTGGSTIKAINAVRDYGLEILSVIALLDRCEQNGRENIEACGVNVYSLLTINDFISQ
;
A
#
# COMPACT_ATOMS: atom_id res chain seq x y z
N MET A 1 9.98 -20.99 9.41
CA MET A 1 9.92 -19.53 9.13
C MET A 1 8.85 -19.32 8.07
N THR A 2 7.80 -18.59 8.40
CA THR A 2 6.69 -18.31 7.48
C THR A 2 7.12 -17.27 6.42
N GLU A 3 6.35 -17.11 5.33
CA GLU A 3 6.60 -16.04 4.34
C GLU A 3 6.51 -14.65 4.99
N ARG A 4 5.61 -14.49 5.97
CA ARG A 4 5.49 -13.26 6.75
C ARG A 4 6.75 -12.98 7.57
N ASP A 5 7.33 -13.98 8.23
CA ASP A 5 8.60 -13.83 8.96
C ASP A 5 9.74 -13.46 8.02
N GLN A 6 9.81 -14.08 6.83
CA GLN A 6 10.81 -13.76 5.82
C GLN A 6 10.70 -12.31 5.34
N LEU A 7 9.46 -11.82 5.14
CA LEU A 7 9.24 -10.43 4.75
C LEU A 7 9.65 -9.44 5.85
N ILE A 8 9.34 -9.75 7.13
CA ILE A 8 9.77 -8.93 8.28
C ILE A 8 11.28 -8.84 8.34
N ASP A 9 11.98 -9.99 8.24
CA ASP A 9 13.44 -10.02 8.25
C ASP A 9 14.06 -9.26 7.08
N LEU A 10 13.47 -9.37 5.90
CA LEU A 10 13.92 -8.65 4.72
C LEU A 10 13.75 -7.12 4.88
N ILE A 11 12.63 -6.67 5.45
CA ILE A 11 12.39 -5.26 5.75
C ILE A 11 13.37 -4.77 6.81
N ARG A 12 13.63 -5.54 7.87
CA ARG A 12 14.62 -5.20 8.90
C ARG A 12 16.00 -4.97 8.30
N GLN A 13 16.42 -5.83 7.40
CA GLN A 13 17.76 -5.75 6.81
C GLN A 13 17.93 -4.61 5.81
N ARG A 14 16.89 -4.23 5.07
CA ARG A 14 17.00 -3.38 3.88
C ARG A 14 16.28 -2.04 3.98
N SER A 15 15.30 -1.93 4.85
CA SER A 15 14.32 -0.85 4.80
C SER A 15 14.00 -0.22 6.15
N PHE A 16 14.42 -0.81 7.26
CA PHE A 16 14.14 -0.35 8.61
C PHE A 16 15.39 0.21 9.27
N GLN A 17 15.26 1.37 9.91
CA GLN A 17 16.29 1.97 10.76
C GLN A 17 15.66 2.38 12.08
N TYR A 18 16.38 2.15 13.17
CA TYR A 18 16.01 2.53 14.53
C TYR A 18 17.09 3.38 15.17
N SER A 19 16.69 4.41 15.92
CA SER A 19 17.55 5.18 16.80
C SER A 19 16.90 5.34 18.16
N LYS A 20 17.72 5.31 19.22
CA LYS A 20 17.25 5.59 20.59
C LYS A 20 16.69 7.01 20.73
N GLU A 21 17.22 7.94 19.96
CA GLU A 21 16.76 9.32 19.91
C GLU A 21 15.92 9.56 18.64
N PRO A 22 14.91 10.46 18.67
CA PRO A 22 14.05 10.75 17.53
C PRO A 22 14.78 11.65 16.50
N ILE A 23 15.71 11.06 15.74
CA ILE A 23 16.52 11.76 14.74
C ILE A 23 15.89 11.84 13.35
N PHE A 24 14.98 10.90 13.03
CA PHE A 24 14.38 10.84 11.70
C PHE A 24 13.26 11.87 11.57
N THR A 25 13.35 12.74 10.55
CA THR A 25 12.29 13.71 10.24
C THR A 25 11.29 13.10 9.28
N LEU A 26 10.03 13.00 9.70
CA LEU A 26 8.93 12.52 8.88
C LEU A 26 8.45 13.59 7.90
N ALA A 27 7.66 13.20 6.89
CA ALA A 27 7.05 14.14 5.93
C ALA A 27 6.16 15.20 6.61
N SER A 28 5.60 14.89 7.79
CA SER A 28 4.85 15.83 8.64
C SER A 28 5.72 16.85 9.38
N GLY A 29 7.05 16.75 9.28
CA GLY A 29 8.01 17.54 10.05
C GLY A 29 8.26 17.03 11.47
N LYS A 30 7.50 16.07 11.97
CA LYS A 30 7.71 15.47 13.29
C LYS A 30 8.95 14.58 13.30
N LYS A 31 9.58 14.47 14.47
CA LYS A 31 10.70 13.56 14.70
C LYS A 31 10.20 12.18 15.11
N SER A 32 10.91 11.14 14.66
CA SER A 32 10.63 9.74 15.00
C SER A 32 11.90 8.98 15.33
N ASN A 33 11.75 7.92 16.11
CA ASN A 33 12.81 6.95 16.41
C ASN A 33 13.00 5.93 15.27
N PHE A 34 12.04 5.88 14.32
CA PHE A 34 11.97 4.87 13.28
C PHE A 34 11.94 5.51 11.89
N TYR A 35 12.61 4.87 10.95
CA TYR A 35 12.53 5.21 9.54
C TYR A 35 12.31 3.97 8.70
N PHE A 36 11.37 4.04 7.75
CA PHE A 36 11.12 3.01 6.78
C PHE A 36 11.31 3.55 5.36
N ASN A 37 12.11 2.87 4.56
CA ASN A 37 12.19 3.07 3.12
C ASN A 37 11.88 1.75 2.43
N LEU A 38 10.60 1.45 2.28
CA LEU A 38 10.15 0.15 1.75
C LEU A 38 10.58 -0.09 0.29
N LYS A 39 11.03 0.93 -0.44
CA LYS A 39 11.58 0.75 -1.79
C LYS A 39 12.77 -0.20 -1.83
N GLY A 40 13.54 -0.31 -0.74
CA GLY A 40 14.59 -1.32 -0.59
C GLY A 40 14.10 -2.77 -0.67
N VAL A 41 12.79 -3.00 -0.48
CA VAL A 41 12.13 -4.31 -0.54
C VAL A 41 11.13 -4.38 -1.69
N THR A 42 10.32 -3.33 -1.91
CA THR A 42 9.29 -3.34 -2.97
C THR A 42 9.89 -3.30 -4.38
N TYR A 43 11.18 -2.96 -4.54
CA TYR A 43 11.94 -3.05 -5.80
C TYR A 43 12.95 -4.20 -5.81
N TYR A 44 12.93 -5.07 -4.80
CA TYR A 44 13.86 -6.19 -4.68
C TYR A 44 13.15 -7.50 -5.04
N PRO A 45 13.69 -8.36 -5.95
CA PRO A 45 12.97 -9.52 -6.44
C PRO A 45 12.40 -10.45 -5.36
N PRO A 46 13.17 -10.88 -4.32
CA PRO A 46 12.59 -11.66 -3.23
C PRO A 46 11.48 -10.94 -2.46
N GLY A 47 11.58 -9.62 -2.30
CA GLY A 47 10.56 -8.80 -1.64
C GLY A 47 9.27 -8.74 -2.45
N ILE A 48 9.37 -8.52 -3.77
CA ILE A 48 8.21 -8.49 -4.68
C ILE A 48 7.43 -9.81 -4.61
N VAL A 49 8.12 -10.96 -4.61
CA VAL A 49 7.48 -12.28 -4.54
C VAL A 49 6.71 -12.44 -3.23
N LEU A 50 7.34 -12.14 -2.09
CA LEU A 50 6.71 -12.24 -0.77
C LEU A 50 5.52 -11.28 -0.63
N ILE A 51 5.70 -10.03 -1.06
CA ILE A 51 4.63 -9.01 -0.98
C ILE A 51 3.44 -9.42 -1.83
N GLY A 52 3.66 -9.84 -3.07
CA GLY A 52 2.59 -10.28 -3.96
C GLY A 52 1.80 -11.44 -3.38
N ALA A 53 2.49 -12.47 -2.85
CA ALA A 53 1.86 -13.62 -2.24
C ALA A 53 1.03 -13.24 -1.00
N LEU A 54 1.64 -12.56 -0.04
CA LEU A 54 1.00 -12.22 1.24
C LEU A 54 -0.15 -11.20 1.08
N MET A 55 -0.03 -10.23 0.17
CA MET A 55 -1.11 -9.28 -0.12
C MET A 55 -2.29 -9.98 -0.81
N TYR A 56 -2.02 -10.88 -1.77
CA TYR A 56 -3.06 -11.68 -2.40
C TYR A 56 -3.77 -12.58 -1.39
N ASP A 57 -3.02 -13.28 -0.52
CA ASP A 57 -3.60 -14.11 0.54
C ASP A 57 -4.47 -13.29 1.50
N LYS A 58 -4.05 -12.05 1.81
CA LYS A 58 -4.85 -11.13 2.62
C LYS A 58 -6.17 -10.74 1.95
N ILE A 59 -6.18 -10.51 0.64
CA ILE A 59 -7.40 -10.25 -0.13
C ILE A 59 -8.36 -11.44 -0.04
N GLN A 60 -7.85 -12.66 -0.19
CA GLN A 60 -8.65 -13.89 -0.09
C GLN A 60 -9.18 -14.10 1.35
N GLU A 61 -8.36 -13.88 2.37
CA GLU A 61 -8.74 -13.97 3.80
C GLU A 61 -9.91 -13.02 4.13
N LEU A 62 -9.89 -11.83 3.54
CA LEU A 62 -10.94 -10.82 3.72
C LEU A 62 -12.19 -11.08 2.88
N ASN A 63 -12.20 -12.13 2.05
CA ASN A 63 -13.26 -12.45 1.08
C ASN A 63 -13.61 -11.27 0.18
N LEU A 64 -12.60 -10.52 -0.27
CA LEU A 64 -12.76 -9.41 -1.21
C LEU A 64 -12.58 -9.93 -2.64
N ASP A 65 -13.40 -9.41 -3.56
CA ASP A 65 -13.35 -9.75 -4.99
C ASP A 65 -13.14 -8.47 -5.82
N PRO A 66 -11.94 -7.88 -5.81
CA PRO A 66 -11.66 -6.67 -6.56
C PRO A 66 -11.38 -6.96 -8.04
N ALA A 67 -11.89 -6.12 -8.93
CA ALA A 67 -11.46 -6.07 -10.33
C ALA A 67 -10.04 -5.49 -10.46
N GLY A 68 -9.68 -4.58 -9.55
CA GLY A 68 -8.37 -3.94 -9.59
C GLY A 68 -7.79 -3.56 -8.23
N ILE A 69 -6.48 -3.37 -8.22
CA ILE A 69 -5.71 -2.96 -7.03
C ILE A 69 -4.70 -1.89 -7.41
N GLY A 70 -4.60 -0.82 -6.62
CA GLY A 70 -3.69 0.30 -6.93
C GLY A 70 -3.69 1.38 -5.89
N GLY A 71 -2.92 2.44 -6.12
CA GLY A 71 -2.80 3.55 -5.19
C GLY A 71 -1.90 4.66 -5.71
N LEU A 72 -1.51 5.59 -4.82
CA LEU A 72 -0.74 6.76 -5.24
C LEU A 72 0.68 6.39 -5.68
N THR A 73 1.06 6.85 -6.88
CA THR A 73 2.44 6.66 -7.38
C THR A 73 3.48 7.30 -6.45
N MET A 74 4.67 6.71 -6.26
CA MET A 74 5.27 5.46 -6.74
C MET A 74 5.26 4.36 -5.67
N GLY A 75 4.72 4.63 -4.45
CA GLY A 75 4.76 3.66 -3.35
C GLY A 75 3.90 2.44 -3.62
N ALA A 76 2.69 2.66 -4.13
CA ALA A 76 1.74 1.60 -4.41
C ALA A 76 2.08 0.76 -5.66
N ASP A 77 2.70 1.37 -6.68
CA ASP A 77 2.87 0.73 -8.00
C ASP A 77 3.55 -0.65 -7.96
N PRO A 78 4.73 -0.83 -7.31
CA PRO A 78 5.39 -2.13 -7.30
C PRO A 78 4.58 -3.19 -6.53
N ILE A 79 3.80 -2.78 -5.53
CA ILE A 79 2.92 -3.66 -4.75
C ILE A 79 1.74 -4.11 -5.63
N ALA A 80 1.06 -3.17 -6.29
CA ALA A 80 -0.06 -3.45 -7.18
C ALA A 80 0.35 -4.42 -8.30
N ILE A 81 1.48 -4.15 -8.97
CA ILE A 81 2.01 -5.01 -10.02
C ILE A 81 2.36 -6.41 -9.48
N SER A 82 2.94 -6.51 -8.29
CA SER A 82 3.26 -7.82 -7.69
C SER A 82 2.02 -8.64 -7.37
N VAL A 83 0.95 -7.99 -6.89
CA VAL A 83 -0.35 -8.65 -6.64
C VAL A 83 -1.00 -9.07 -7.95
N ALA A 84 -1.04 -8.21 -8.97
CA ALA A 84 -1.60 -8.54 -10.28
C ALA A 84 -0.89 -9.75 -10.91
N TYR A 85 0.45 -9.77 -10.87
CA TYR A 85 1.24 -10.92 -11.33
C TYR A 85 0.91 -12.20 -10.55
N THR A 86 0.85 -12.12 -9.22
CA THR A 86 0.55 -13.27 -8.35
C THR A 86 -0.86 -13.79 -8.58
N SER A 87 -1.85 -12.90 -8.69
CA SER A 87 -3.25 -13.24 -8.94
C SER A 87 -3.43 -13.99 -10.26
N GLN A 88 -2.74 -13.55 -11.33
CA GLN A 88 -2.73 -14.25 -12.61
C GLN A 88 -2.16 -15.67 -12.48
N LEU A 89 -1.05 -15.86 -11.74
CA LEU A 89 -0.47 -17.18 -11.53
C LEU A 89 -1.39 -18.10 -10.71
N ARG A 90 -2.20 -17.55 -9.84
CA ARG A 90 -3.16 -18.28 -9.00
C ARG A 90 -4.55 -18.45 -9.64
N GLY A 91 -4.75 -17.99 -10.86
CA GLY A 91 -5.95 -18.24 -11.67
C GLY A 91 -7.15 -17.36 -11.32
N ASN A 92 -6.99 -16.31 -10.52
CA ASN A 92 -8.01 -15.30 -10.25
C ASN A 92 -7.41 -13.90 -10.46
N PRO A 93 -7.29 -13.44 -11.72
CA PRO A 93 -6.55 -12.23 -12.06
C PRO A 93 -7.22 -10.97 -11.51
N ILE A 94 -6.38 -10.08 -10.96
CA ILE A 94 -6.73 -8.75 -10.46
C ILE A 94 -5.86 -7.75 -11.22
N ASP A 95 -6.49 -6.76 -11.87
CA ASP A 95 -5.75 -5.74 -12.62
C ASP A 95 -5.00 -4.78 -11.69
N ALA A 96 -3.85 -4.26 -12.15
CA ALA A 96 -3.16 -3.19 -11.46
C ALA A 96 -3.53 -1.83 -12.05
N PHE A 97 -3.67 -0.82 -11.18
CA PHE A 97 -3.80 0.58 -11.61
C PHE A 97 -2.91 1.50 -10.78
N SER A 98 -2.63 2.69 -11.30
CA SER A 98 -1.88 3.73 -10.60
C SER A 98 -2.68 5.01 -10.47
N VAL A 99 -2.60 5.67 -9.30
CA VAL A 99 -3.15 7.01 -9.08
C VAL A 99 -2.02 8.03 -9.21
N ARG A 100 -2.16 8.97 -10.12
CA ARG A 100 -1.16 10.02 -10.36
C ARG A 100 -1.21 11.08 -9.26
N LYS A 101 -0.03 11.58 -8.86
CA LYS A 101 0.08 12.71 -7.91
C LYS A 101 -0.46 14.01 -8.48
N GLU A 102 -0.28 14.20 -9.81
CA GLU A 102 -0.70 15.39 -10.55
C GLU A 102 -1.37 14.98 -11.86
N PRO A 103 -2.40 15.71 -12.31
CA PRO A 103 -3.03 15.50 -13.62
C PRO A 103 -2.01 15.63 -14.74
N LYS A 104 -2.22 14.93 -15.86
CA LYS A 104 -1.40 15.12 -17.08
C LYS A 104 -1.52 16.57 -17.59
N ALA A 105 -0.41 17.15 -18.03
CA ALA A 105 -0.40 18.48 -18.65
C ALA A 105 -1.14 18.50 -20.00
N HIS A 106 -1.17 17.34 -20.70
CA HIS A 106 -1.75 17.18 -22.04
C HIS A 106 -2.53 15.85 -22.14
N GLY A 107 -3.56 15.79 -22.99
CA GLY A 107 -4.41 14.63 -23.24
C GLY A 107 -5.56 14.50 -22.24
N LEU A 108 -6.14 13.30 -22.13
CA LEU A 108 -7.16 12.99 -21.12
C LEU A 108 -6.52 13.14 -19.73
N ARG A 109 -7.04 14.07 -18.94
CA ARG A 109 -6.54 14.38 -17.58
C ARG A 109 -7.03 13.39 -16.53
N LEU A 110 -6.97 12.09 -16.86
CA LEU A 110 -7.42 11.06 -15.95
C LEU A 110 -6.40 10.89 -14.82
N PRO A 111 -6.86 10.84 -13.56
CA PRO A 111 -5.98 10.62 -12.41
C PRO A 111 -5.56 9.14 -12.30
N ILE A 112 -6.27 8.22 -12.99
CA ILE A 112 -6.06 6.78 -12.97
C ILE A 112 -5.37 6.34 -14.28
N GLU A 113 -4.35 5.52 -14.15
CA GLU A 113 -3.68 4.81 -15.24
C GLU A 113 -3.90 3.30 -15.06
N GLY A 114 -4.35 2.62 -16.09
CA GLY A 114 -4.69 1.19 -16.08
C GLY A 114 -5.94 0.93 -16.90
N ASN A 115 -6.54 -0.26 -16.73
CA ASN A 115 -7.70 -0.72 -17.50
C ASN A 115 -9.02 -0.62 -16.70
N MET A 116 -9.05 0.22 -15.67
CA MET A 116 -10.25 0.37 -14.82
C MET A 116 -11.35 1.17 -15.51
N GLU A 117 -12.59 0.74 -15.31
CA GLU A 117 -13.79 1.43 -15.77
C GLU A 117 -14.65 1.91 -14.58
N PRO A 118 -15.42 3.01 -14.73
CA PRO A 118 -16.33 3.44 -13.68
C PRO A 118 -17.29 2.32 -13.25
N GLY A 119 -17.40 2.11 -11.94
CA GLY A 119 -18.17 1.02 -11.33
C GLY A 119 -17.33 -0.19 -10.92
N ASP A 120 -16.07 -0.30 -11.36
CA ASP A 120 -15.22 -1.41 -10.97
C ASP A 120 -14.92 -1.40 -9.47
N PRO A 121 -15.06 -2.56 -8.79
CA PRO A 121 -14.67 -2.70 -7.39
C PRO A 121 -13.14 -2.79 -7.27
N VAL A 122 -12.55 -1.93 -6.41
CA VAL A 122 -11.10 -1.86 -6.29
C VAL A 122 -10.63 -1.84 -4.84
N ILE A 123 -9.37 -2.22 -4.65
CA ILE A 123 -8.64 -2.06 -3.40
C ILE A 123 -7.60 -0.93 -3.57
N VAL A 124 -7.61 0.03 -2.64
CA VAL A 124 -6.57 1.06 -2.57
C VAL A 124 -5.39 0.54 -1.74
N ILE A 125 -4.18 0.65 -2.29
CA ILE A 125 -2.94 0.22 -1.63
C ILE A 125 -2.13 1.42 -1.15
N GLU A 126 -1.47 1.24 0.01
CA GLU A 126 -0.41 2.12 0.50
C GLU A 126 0.82 1.29 0.90
N ASP A 127 2.02 1.78 0.62
CA ASP A 127 3.24 1.15 1.11
C ASP A 127 3.43 1.37 2.62
N VAL A 128 3.31 2.62 3.09
CA VAL A 128 3.46 2.96 4.51
C VAL A 128 2.41 3.98 4.95
N VAL A 129 1.53 3.57 5.85
CA VAL A 129 0.60 4.50 6.52
C VAL A 129 1.30 5.18 7.69
N THR A 130 1.29 6.53 7.67
CA THR A 130 1.76 7.38 8.79
C THR A 130 0.66 8.36 9.20
N THR A 131 0.33 9.32 8.33
CA THR A 131 -0.78 10.28 8.52
C THR A 131 -2.03 9.94 7.72
N GLY A 132 -1.91 9.02 6.76
CA GLY A 132 -2.96 8.67 5.80
C GLY A 132 -3.13 9.64 4.63
N GLY A 133 -2.37 10.74 4.58
CA GLY A 133 -2.59 11.79 3.58
C GLY A 133 -2.42 11.35 2.11
N SER A 134 -1.49 10.45 1.81
CA SER A 134 -1.31 9.86 0.47
C SER A 134 -2.50 8.99 0.11
N THR A 135 -2.90 8.12 1.03
CA THR A 135 -4.03 7.21 0.86
C THR A 135 -5.35 7.96 0.66
N ILE A 136 -5.60 9.03 1.43
CA ILE A 136 -6.79 9.89 1.28
C ILE A 136 -6.83 10.55 -0.10
N LYS A 137 -5.68 11.00 -0.62
CA LYS A 137 -5.60 11.52 -2.00
C LYS A 137 -5.95 10.45 -3.03
N ALA A 138 -5.46 9.23 -2.84
CA ALA A 138 -5.78 8.11 -3.73
C ALA A 138 -7.28 7.77 -3.66
N ILE A 139 -7.88 7.70 -2.46
CA ILE A 139 -9.32 7.47 -2.25
C ILE A 139 -10.17 8.49 -3.01
N ASN A 140 -9.83 9.78 -2.88
CA ASN A 140 -10.58 10.83 -3.55
C ASN A 140 -10.48 10.70 -5.08
N ALA A 141 -9.27 10.49 -5.62
CA ALA A 141 -9.07 10.32 -7.05
C ALA A 141 -9.78 9.08 -7.62
N VAL A 142 -9.80 7.97 -6.87
CA VAL A 142 -10.49 6.73 -7.22
C VAL A 142 -12.00 6.94 -7.26
N ARG A 143 -12.57 7.65 -6.26
CA ARG A 143 -13.98 8.01 -6.21
C ARG A 143 -14.37 9.00 -7.31
N ASP A 144 -13.54 10.01 -7.55
CA ASP A 144 -13.79 11.01 -8.61
C ASP A 144 -13.78 10.37 -10.00
N TYR A 145 -13.02 9.28 -10.16
CA TYR A 145 -13.02 8.48 -11.40
C TYR A 145 -14.27 7.57 -11.52
N GLY A 146 -14.96 7.33 -10.41
CA GLY A 146 -16.18 6.51 -10.37
C GLY A 146 -15.96 5.05 -9.99
N LEU A 147 -14.80 4.68 -9.42
CA LEU A 147 -14.55 3.31 -8.95
C LEU A 147 -15.17 3.09 -7.56
N GLU A 148 -15.53 1.83 -7.28
CA GLU A 148 -16.04 1.40 -5.98
C GLU A 148 -14.90 0.90 -5.08
N ILE A 149 -14.67 1.55 -3.93
CA ILE A 149 -13.60 1.18 -3.02
C ILE A 149 -14.11 0.10 -2.03
N LEU A 150 -13.60 -1.12 -2.16
CA LEU A 150 -13.90 -2.22 -1.23
C LEU A 150 -13.18 -2.03 0.11
N SER A 151 -11.91 -1.65 0.06
CA SER A 151 -11.08 -1.43 1.25
C SER A 151 -9.77 -0.72 0.92
N VAL A 152 -9.02 -0.36 1.96
CA VAL A 152 -7.61 0.00 1.88
C VAL A 152 -6.77 -1.13 2.49
N ILE A 153 -5.68 -1.52 1.83
CA ILE A 153 -4.71 -2.46 2.39
C ILE A 153 -3.32 -1.82 2.35
N ALA A 154 -2.73 -1.60 3.53
CA ALA A 154 -1.38 -1.10 3.67
C ALA A 154 -0.37 -2.25 3.80
N LEU A 155 0.81 -2.13 3.19
CA LEU A 155 1.91 -3.05 3.45
C LEU A 155 2.40 -2.90 4.89
N LEU A 156 2.57 -1.66 5.35
CA LEU A 156 3.00 -1.34 6.72
C LEU A 156 2.16 -0.20 7.32
N ASP A 157 1.60 -0.44 8.50
CA ASP A 157 1.00 0.61 9.33
C ASP A 157 1.98 0.97 10.46
N ARG A 158 2.38 2.23 10.53
CA ARG A 158 3.26 2.73 11.58
C ARG A 158 2.56 2.92 12.92
N CYS A 159 1.22 2.83 12.95
CA CYS A 159 0.40 3.09 14.12
C CYS A 159 0.71 4.46 14.76
N GLU A 160 1.06 5.45 13.94
CA GLU A 160 1.42 6.81 14.36
C GLU A 160 0.49 7.84 13.72
N GLN A 161 0.33 8.99 14.39
CA GLN A 161 -0.34 10.19 13.84
C GLN A 161 -1.77 9.96 13.36
N ASN A 162 -2.48 9.00 13.93
CA ASN A 162 -3.86 8.63 13.61
C ASN A 162 -4.06 8.31 12.11
N GLY A 163 -3.04 7.73 11.47
CA GLY A 163 -3.08 7.49 10.03
C GLY A 163 -4.22 6.59 9.60
N ARG A 164 -4.45 5.50 10.34
CA ARG A 164 -5.57 4.58 10.14
C ARG A 164 -6.91 5.29 10.32
N GLU A 165 -7.11 5.95 11.44
CA GLU A 165 -8.34 6.65 11.80
C GLU A 165 -8.68 7.75 10.78
N ASN A 166 -7.67 8.48 10.30
CA ASN A 166 -7.85 9.49 9.26
C ASN A 166 -8.35 8.88 7.94
N ILE A 167 -7.87 7.70 7.58
CA ILE A 167 -8.33 6.98 6.37
C ILE A 167 -9.73 6.42 6.59
N GLU A 168 -9.99 5.79 7.74
CA GLU A 168 -11.29 5.22 8.09
C GLU A 168 -12.40 6.29 8.17
N ALA A 169 -12.04 7.53 8.55
CA ALA A 169 -12.96 8.68 8.49
C ALA A 169 -13.46 8.99 7.07
N CYS A 170 -12.79 8.48 6.02
CA CYS A 170 -13.29 8.53 4.66
C CYS A 170 -14.37 7.48 4.36
N GLY A 171 -14.81 6.69 5.36
CA GLY A 171 -15.83 5.64 5.20
C GLY A 171 -15.34 4.39 4.48
N VAL A 172 -14.08 4.01 4.67
CA VAL A 172 -13.47 2.79 4.14
C VAL A 172 -12.82 1.99 5.27
N ASN A 173 -12.82 0.66 5.16
CA ASN A 173 -12.08 -0.18 6.09
C ASN A 173 -10.59 -0.17 5.74
N VAL A 174 -9.72 -0.16 6.77
CA VAL A 174 -8.27 -0.20 6.61
C VAL A 174 -7.71 -1.49 7.21
N TYR A 175 -6.96 -2.22 6.42
CA TYR A 175 -6.20 -3.39 6.84
C TYR A 175 -4.71 -3.14 6.61
N SER A 176 -3.86 -3.84 7.37
CA SER A 176 -2.41 -3.81 7.16
C SER A 176 -1.84 -5.22 7.21
N LEU A 177 -0.85 -5.48 6.36
CA LEU A 177 -0.12 -6.74 6.37
C LEU A 177 0.84 -6.80 7.56
N LEU A 178 1.53 -5.69 7.83
CA LEU A 178 2.48 -5.50 8.92
C LEU A 178 2.18 -4.22 9.69
N THR A 179 2.65 -4.17 10.93
CA THR A 179 2.61 -2.98 11.79
C THR A 179 3.99 -2.67 12.34
N ILE A 180 4.18 -1.48 12.89
CA ILE A 180 5.44 -1.11 13.59
C ILE A 180 5.76 -2.10 14.71
N ASN A 181 4.77 -2.70 15.36
CA ASN A 181 4.98 -3.65 16.46
C ASN A 181 5.74 -4.91 16.02
N ASP A 182 5.68 -5.30 14.76
CA ASP A 182 6.45 -6.41 14.19
C ASP A 182 7.96 -6.14 14.19
N PHE A 183 8.38 -4.89 14.40
CA PHE A 183 9.77 -4.46 14.34
C PHE A 183 10.35 -4.03 15.69
N ILE A 184 9.51 -3.60 16.64
CA ILE A 184 9.95 -3.04 17.93
C ILE A 184 9.73 -3.98 19.12
N SER A 185 8.96 -5.07 18.95
CA SER A 185 8.62 -6.02 20.01
C SER A 185 9.67 -7.13 20.15
N GLN A 186 10.95 -6.77 20.32
CA GLN A 186 12.02 -7.70 20.73
C GLN A 186 12.95 -7.07 21.75
#